data_959b22a20cdfc474f0cbff5265bdaa3d
#
_entry.id   959b22a20cdfc474f0cbff5265bdaa3d
#
_cell.length_a   1.000
_cell.length_b   1.000
_cell.length_c   1.000
_cell.angle_alpha   90.00
_cell.angle_beta   90.00
_cell.angle_gamma   90.00
#
_symmetry.space_group_name_H-M   'P 1'
#
loop_
_entity.id
_entity.type
_entity.pdbx_description
1 polymer ?
#
loop_
_entity_poly.entity_id
_entity_poly.type
_entity_poly.pdbx_seq_one_letter_code
_entity_poly.pdbx_strand_id
1 'polypeptide(L)'
;CLGSATLIAKDIRRRIKKEVGITVSAGVAVNKFLAKVASDWQKPNGLTVVEPNRMAFFLKRLPVDCLPGVGPCSLRKLHNKNVFNCNDLQQLSESDLIYEFGVFGKRLYHLSRGDDDRQVKMREFRKSLSVEHTTNNDIPSLDKCYPLLATLFDRLHQRLDALNSKQKISKCFIKLKLADFTKTTIESSNVELSLNLCEQLLKEVW
;
A
#
# COMPACT_ATOMS: atom_id res chain seq x y z
N CYS A 1 -14.49 -20.93 20.00
CA CYS A 1 -14.79 -19.55 19.57
C CYS A 1 -13.67 -18.63 20.03
N LEU A 2 -13.06 -17.88 19.11
CA LEU A 2 -11.91 -16.98 19.40
C LEU A 2 -12.30 -15.69 20.16
N GLY A 3 -13.51 -15.57 20.69
CA GLY A 3 -13.98 -14.39 21.42
C GLY A 3 -14.22 -13.16 20.52
N SER A 4 -14.26 -11.96 21.10
CA SER A 4 -14.49 -10.74 20.34
C SER A 4 -13.23 -10.34 19.54
N ALA A 5 -13.44 -9.74 18.35
CA ALA A 5 -12.33 -9.24 17.52
C ALA A 5 -11.40 -8.27 18.26
N THR A 6 -11.94 -7.50 19.20
CA THR A 6 -11.18 -6.60 20.07
C THR A 6 -10.21 -7.36 20.99
N LEU A 7 -10.66 -8.48 21.58
CA LEU A 7 -9.82 -9.32 22.45
C LEU A 7 -8.71 -10.00 21.63
N ILE A 8 -9.02 -10.46 20.43
CA ILE A 8 -8.05 -11.04 19.51
C ILE A 8 -6.96 -9.99 19.15
N ALA A 9 -7.38 -8.77 18.79
CA ALA A 9 -6.44 -7.69 18.47
C ALA A 9 -5.55 -7.31 19.68
N LYS A 10 -6.09 -7.29 20.89
CA LYS A 10 -5.32 -7.07 22.12
C LYS A 10 -4.30 -8.17 22.34
N ASP A 11 -4.68 -9.42 22.17
CA ASP A 11 -3.78 -10.57 22.37
C ASP A 11 -2.65 -10.58 21.33
N ILE A 12 -2.97 -10.36 20.05
CA ILE A 12 -1.96 -10.25 18.97
C ILE A 12 -0.92 -9.16 19.31
N ARG A 13 -1.37 -7.96 19.69
CA ARG A 13 -0.49 -6.84 20.03
C ARG A 13 0.40 -7.18 21.24
N ARG A 14 -0.17 -7.78 22.28
CA ARG A 14 0.56 -8.22 23.48
C ARG A 14 1.62 -9.25 23.13
N ARG A 15 1.27 -10.26 22.31
CA ARG A 15 2.21 -11.32 21.88
C ARG A 15 3.35 -10.75 21.05
N ILE A 16 3.06 -9.91 20.05
CA ILE A 16 4.10 -9.28 19.23
C ILE A 16 5.08 -8.50 20.11
N LYS A 17 4.57 -7.70 21.08
CA LYS A 17 5.44 -6.97 22.00
C LYS A 17 6.30 -7.91 22.83
N LYS A 18 5.74 -9.05 23.32
CA LYS A 18 6.45 -10.00 24.17
C LYS A 18 7.46 -10.85 23.38
N GLU A 19 7.08 -11.32 22.19
CA GLU A 19 7.84 -12.32 21.42
C GLU A 19 8.87 -11.66 20.47
N VAL A 20 8.56 -10.45 19.97
CA VAL A 20 9.38 -9.77 18.94
C VAL A 20 9.99 -8.44 19.46
N GLY A 21 9.52 -7.91 20.60
CA GLY A 21 10.06 -6.68 21.19
C GLY A 21 9.59 -5.38 20.54
N ILE A 22 8.72 -5.44 19.52
CA ILE A 22 8.19 -4.24 18.82
C ILE A 22 6.74 -3.95 19.22
N THR A 23 6.30 -2.72 18.98
CA THR A 23 4.89 -2.34 19.13
C THR A 23 4.19 -2.26 17.79
N VAL A 24 2.89 -2.61 17.77
CA VAL A 24 2.04 -2.51 16.58
C VAL A 24 0.71 -1.85 16.93
N SER A 25 0.15 -1.11 15.99
CA SER A 25 -1.22 -0.56 16.09
C SER A 25 -2.21 -1.49 15.38
N ALA A 26 -3.44 -1.54 15.88
CA ALA A 26 -4.49 -2.35 15.30
C ALA A 26 -5.80 -1.56 15.17
N GLY A 27 -6.56 -1.86 14.13
CA GLY A 27 -7.91 -1.35 13.91
C GLY A 27 -8.91 -2.49 13.82
N VAL A 28 -10.04 -2.36 14.51
CA VAL A 28 -11.16 -3.31 14.48
C VAL A 28 -12.39 -2.57 14.00
N ALA A 29 -13.02 -3.06 12.94
CA ALA A 29 -14.22 -2.45 12.36
C ALA A 29 -15.03 -3.47 11.55
N VAL A 30 -16.20 -3.06 11.06
CA VAL A 30 -17.12 -3.89 10.31
C VAL A 30 -16.65 -4.29 8.91
N ASN A 31 -15.70 -3.54 8.33
CA ASN A 31 -15.14 -3.81 7.00
C ASN A 31 -13.66 -3.47 6.92
N LYS A 32 -13.02 -3.86 5.79
CA LYS A 32 -11.58 -3.69 5.56
C LYS A 32 -11.13 -2.23 5.53
N PHE A 33 -11.95 -1.36 4.94
CA PHE A 33 -11.67 0.06 4.84
C PHE A 33 -11.57 0.69 6.22
N LEU A 34 -12.62 0.57 7.02
CA LEU A 34 -12.66 1.16 8.36
C LEU A 34 -11.62 0.56 9.30
N ALA A 35 -11.37 -0.76 9.22
CA ALA A 35 -10.31 -1.40 9.99
C ALA A 35 -8.92 -0.86 9.63
N LYS A 36 -8.66 -0.60 8.34
CA LYS A 36 -7.39 0.01 7.89
C LYS A 36 -7.25 1.43 8.42
N VAL A 37 -8.26 2.27 8.28
CA VAL A 37 -8.24 3.65 8.80
C VAL A 37 -8.09 3.65 10.33
N ALA A 38 -8.86 2.82 11.02
CA ALA A 38 -8.77 2.67 12.48
C ALA A 38 -7.38 2.24 12.94
N SER A 39 -6.68 1.40 12.18
CA SER A 39 -5.31 0.98 12.52
C SER A 39 -4.29 2.12 12.47
N ASP A 40 -4.56 3.17 11.69
CA ASP A 40 -3.70 4.34 11.56
C ASP A 40 -4.08 5.47 12.53
N TRP A 41 -5.29 5.44 13.10
CA TRP A 41 -5.90 6.54 13.86
C TRP A 41 -5.16 6.92 15.15
N GLN A 42 -4.67 5.93 15.87
CA GLN A 42 -3.96 6.11 17.14
C GLN A 42 -2.54 5.53 17.11
N LYS A 43 -1.81 5.75 16.04
CA LYS A 43 -0.38 5.41 15.98
C LYS A 43 0.46 6.36 16.85
N PRO A 44 1.54 5.86 17.48
CA PRO A 44 2.01 4.48 17.56
C PRO A 44 1.28 3.69 18.67
N ASN A 45 1.36 2.37 18.59
CA ASN A 45 0.89 1.42 19.62
C ASN A 45 -0.58 1.63 20.05
N GLY A 46 -1.45 2.03 19.12
CA GLY A 46 -2.88 2.24 19.34
C GLY A 46 -3.74 1.01 19.08
N LEU A 47 -4.92 0.98 19.66
CA LEU A 47 -6.00 0.07 19.32
C LEU A 47 -7.27 0.88 19.15
N THR A 48 -7.74 1.02 17.94
CA THR A 48 -8.98 1.74 17.63
C THR A 48 -10.06 0.74 17.20
N VAL A 49 -11.23 0.82 17.84
CA VAL A 49 -12.39 0.01 17.52
C VAL A 49 -13.49 0.93 17.00
N VAL A 50 -13.95 0.68 15.79
CA VAL A 50 -15.09 1.38 15.18
C VAL A 50 -16.29 0.46 15.21
N GLU A 51 -17.13 0.64 16.23
CA GLU A 51 -18.37 -0.13 16.41
C GLU A 51 -19.42 0.26 15.35
N PRO A 52 -20.32 -0.67 14.95
CA PRO A 52 -21.33 -0.40 13.92
C PRO A 52 -22.17 0.86 14.20
N ASN A 53 -22.60 1.03 15.45
CA ASN A 53 -23.40 2.18 15.90
C ASN A 53 -22.63 3.51 15.94
N ARG A 54 -21.28 3.47 15.93
CA ARG A 54 -20.40 4.65 15.92
C ARG A 54 -19.82 4.96 14.55
N MET A 55 -20.05 4.10 13.57
CA MET A 55 -19.47 4.23 12.22
C MET A 55 -19.83 5.57 11.57
N ALA A 56 -21.08 5.96 11.57
CA ALA A 56 -21.52 7.22 10.96
C ALA A 56 -20.87 8.45 11.61
N PHE A 57 -20.75 8.45 12.94
CA PHE A 57 -20.07 9.53 13.66
C PHE A 57 -18.57 9.58 13.37
N PHE A 58 -17.91 8.41 13.28
CA PHE A 58 -16.50 8.31 12.94
C PHE A 58 -16.24 8.84 11.52
N LEU A 59 -17.07 8.43 10.55
CA LEU A 59 -16.94 8.85 9.15
C LEU A 59 -17.11 10.36 8.97
N LYS A 60 -18.12 10.96 9.60
CA LYS A 60 -18.33 12.42 9.46
C LYS A 60 -17.10 13.25 9.76
N ARG A 61 -16.27 12.79 10.68
CA ARG A 61 -15.06 13.50 11.14
C ARG A 61 -13.77 13.01 10.44
N LEU A 62 -13.88 11.98 9.60
CA LEU A 62 -12.73 11.37 8.94
C LEU A 62 -12.20 12.31 7.86
N PRO A 63 -10.95 12.79 7.94
CA PRO A 63 -10.34 13.57 6.88
C PRO A 63 -10.22 12.77 5.59
N VAL A 64 -10.38 13.44 4.44
CA VAL A 64 -10.37 12.79 3.12
C VAL A 64 -9.01 12.20 2.74
N ASP A 65 -7.92 12.70 3.29
CA ASP A 65 -6.56 12.17 3.11
C ASP A 65 -6.35 10.79 3.75
N CYS A 66 -7.19 10.45 4.76
CA CYS A 66 -7.22 9.12 5.35
C CYS A 66 -7.90 8.06 4.46
N LEU A 67 -8.59 8.47 3.39
CA LEU A 67 -9.26 7.55 2.47
C LEU A 67 -8.25 6.80 1.60
N PRO A 68 -8.30 5.45 1.56
CA PRO A 68 -7.38 4.66 0.75
C PRO A 68 -7.48 4.99 -0.74
N GLY A 69 -6.39 5.48 -1.31
CA GLY A 69 -6.30 5.91 -2.70
C GLY A 69 -6.34 7.42 -2.91
N VAL A 70 -6.60 8.20 -1.86
CA VAL A 70 -6.42 9.65 -1.91
C VAL A 70 -4.93 9.95 -1.72
N GLY A 71 -4.28 10.29 -2.83
CA GLY A 71 -2.91 10.79 -2.85
C GLY A 71 -2.86 12.31 -3.01
N PRO A 72 -1.67 12.91 -3.06
CA PRO A 72 -1.51 14.39 -3.12
C PRO A 72 -2.31 15.07 -4.24
N CYS A 73 -2.40 14.44 -5.42
CA CYS A 73 -3.15 15.00 -6.54
C CYS A 73 -4.67 14.99 -6.29
N SER A 74 -5.22 13.86 -5.82
CA SER A 74 -6.64 13.76 -5.50
C SER A 74 -7.00 14.64 -4.31
N LEU A 75 -6.11 14.73 -3.31
CA LEU A 75 -6.29 15.58 -2.14
C LEU A 75 -6.42 17.05 -2.55
N ARG A 76 -5.51 17.55 -3.40
CA ARG A 76 -5.59 18.94 -3.93
C ARG A 76 -6.91 19.21 -4.65
N LYS A 77 -7.38 18.27 -5.49
CA LYS A 77 -8.66 18.40 -6.18
C LYS A 77 -9.84 18.49 -5.20
N LEU A 78 -9.85 17.67 -4.16
CA LEU A 78 -10.87 17.70 -3.11
C LEU A 78 -10.84 19.03 -2.35
N HIS A 79 -9.66 19.47 -1.90
CA HIS A 79 -9.51 20.74 -1.17
C HIS A 79 -9.93 21.96 -2.02
N ASN A 80 -9.64 21.98 -3.32
CA ASN A 80 -10.09 23.03 -4.24
C ASN A 80 -11.63 23.11 -4.35
N LYS A 81 -12.33 22.05 -3.96
CA LYS A 81 -13.79 21.99 -3.88
C LYS A 81 -14.33 22.18 -2.46
N ASN A 82 -13.48 22.61 -1.52
CA ASN A 82 -13.79 22.74 -0.09
C ASN A 82 -14.24 21.41 0.57
N VAL A 83 -13.72 20.29 0.10
CA VAL A 83 -13.98 18.97 0.65
C VAL A 83 -12.78 18.54 1.49
N PHE A 84 -12.91 18.59 2.82
CA PHE A 84 -11.84 18.31 3.77
C PHE A 84 -12.05 17.00 4.56
N ASN A 85 -13.29 16.58 4.70
CA ASN A 85 -13.68 15.39 5.46
C ASN A 85 -14.77 14.59 4.73
N CYS A 86 -15.09 13.39 5.25
CA CYS A 86 -16.11 12.55 4.63
C CYS A 86 -17.51 13.17 4.70
N ASN A 87 -17.82 14.01 5.70
CA ASN A 87 -19.11 14.69 5.73
C ASN A 87 -19.26 15.68 4.54
N ASP A 88 -18.21 16.41 4.20
CA ASP A 88 -18.21 17.29 3.03
C ASP A 88 -18.32 16.45 1.74
N LEU A 89 -17.58 15.35 1.67
CA LEU A 89 -17.60 14.45 0.51
C LEU A 89 -18.98 13.79 0.30
N GLN A 90 -19.74 13.54 1.37
CA GLN A 90 -21.11 13.01 1.32
C GLN A 90 -22.13 13.97 0.71
N GLN A 91 -21.83 15.27 0.64
CA GLN A 91 -22.70 16.26 0.00
C GLN A 91 -22.60 16.21 -1.54
N LEU A 92 -21.56 15.59 -2.07
CA LEU A 92 -21.39 15.46 -3.52
C LEU A 92 -22.13 14.22 -4.04
N SER A 93 -22.70 14.34 -5.24
CA SER A 93 -23.34 13.22 -5.92
C SER A 93 -22.32 12.23 -6.45
N GLU A 94 -22.74 10.98 -6.66
CA GLU A 94 -21.88 9.97 -7.29
C GLU A 94 -21.45 10.39 -8.70
N SER A 95 -22.36 11.01 -9.47
CA SER A 95 -22.09 11.53 -10.82
C SER A 95 -21.03 12.62 -10.83
N ASP A 96 -21.09 13.57 -9.89
CA ASP A 96 -20.07 14.63 -9.79
C ASP A 96 -18.68 14.06 -9.45
N LEU A 97 -18.65 13.10 -8.54
CA LEU A 97 -17.41 12.42 -8.17
C LEU A 97 -16.84 11.59 -9.32
N ILE A 98 -17.69 10.90 -10.09
CA ILE A 98 -17.26 10.15 -11.29
C ILE A 98 -16.74 11.13 -12.37
N TYR A 99 -17.41 12.24 -12.58
CA TYR A 99 -16.97 13.27 -13.54
C TYR A 99 -15.56 13.78 -13.21
N GLU A 100 -15.30 14.04 -11.94
CA GLU A 100 -14.05 14.66 -11.48
C GLU A 100 -12.88 13.66 -11.32
N PHE A 101 -13.17 12.45 -10.85
CA PHE A 101 -12.17 11.44 -10.44
C PHE A 101 -12.26 10.13 -11.23
N GLY A 102 -13.14 10.03 -12.23
CA GLY A 102 -13.37 8.81 -12.98
C GLY A 102 -13.84 7.65 -12.10
N VAL A 103 -13.39 6.45 -12.40
CA VAL A 103 -13.72 5.23 -11.62
C VAL A 103 -13.40 5.38 -10.12
N PHE A 104 -12.38 6.18 -9.79
CA PHE A 104 -12.04 6.44 -8.40
C PHE A 104 -13.11 7.29 -7.69
N GLY A 105 -13.83 8.15 -8.41
CA GLY A 105 -14.94 8.93 -7.87
C GLY A 105 -16.07 8.07 -7.31
N LYS A 106 -16.44 7.00 -8.04
CA LYS A 106 -17.40 6.00 -7.53
C LYS A 106 -16.92 5.39 -6.21
N ARG A 107 -15.63 5.05 -6.14
CA ARG A 107 -15.06 4.51 -4.91
C ARG A 107 -15.07 5.52 -3.75
N LEU A 108 -14.78 6.79 -4.02
CA LEU A 108 -14.84 7.86 -3.02
C LEU A 108 -16.26 8.01 -2.45
N TYR A 109 -17.27 7.96 -3.33
CA TYR A 109 -18.69 8.01 -2.94
C TYR A 109 -19.04 6.93 -1.91
N HIS A 110 -18.71 5.68 -2.20
CA HIS A 110 -18.98 4.56 -1.30
C HIS A 110 -18.14 4.62 -0.02
N LEU A 111 -16.82 4.85 -0.12
CA LEU A 111 -15.95 4.91 1.05
C LEU A 111 -16.37 6.00 2.03
N SER A 112 -16.77 7.19 1.54
CA SER A 112 -17.24 8.26 2.43
C SER A 112 -18.47 7.88 3.25
N ARG A 113 -19.28 6.94 2.75
CA ARG A 113 -20.48 6.41 3.40
C ARG A 113 -20.22 5.15 4.24
N GLY A 114 -18.98 4.68 4.23
CA GLY A 114 -18.58 3.48 4.98
C GLY A 114 -18.80 2.17 4.23
N ASP A 115 -19.15 2.24 2.94
CA ASP A 115 -19.45 1.07 2.15
C ASP A 115 -18.16 0.45 1.59
N ASP A 116 -17.86 -0.76 2.06
CA ASP A 116 -16.76 -1.59 1.55
C ASP A 116 -17.15 -3.07 1.69
N ASP A 117 -17.61 -3.65 0.62
CA ASP A 117 -18.09 -5.04 0.52
C ASP A 117 -16.96 -6.05 0.25
N ARG A 118 -15.71 -5.59 0.14
CA ARG A 118 -14.55 -6.45 -0.12
C ARG A 118 -14.35 -7.47 0.99
N GLN A 119 -14.52 -8.74 0.65
CA GLN A 119 -14.30 -9.84 1.60
C GLN A 119 -12.83 -9.98 2.01
N VAL A 120 -12.58 -10.47 3.20
CA VAL A 120 -11.26 -10.92 3.63
C VAL A 120 -10.98 -12.26 2.97
N LYS A 121 -10.10 -12.26 1.97
CA LYS A 121 -9.67 -13.46 1.23
C LYS A 121 -8.16 -13.61 1.36
N MET A 122 -7.70 -14.84 1.44
CA MET A 122 -6.29 -15.14 1.26
C MET A 122 -5.90 -14.83 -0.18
N ARG A 123 -4.70 -14.28 -0.38
CA ARG A 123 -4.17 -14.11 -1.73
C ARG A 123 -3.72 -15.47 -2.23
N GLU A 124 -4.36 -15.96 -3.28
CA GLU A 124 -4.00 -17.22 -3.92
C GLU A 124 -2.67 -17.11 -4.66
N PHE A 125 -2.44 -15.95 -5.31
CA PHE A 125 -1.24 -15.74 -6.12
C PHE A 125 -0.58 -14.40 -5.83
N ARG A 126 0.75 -14.41 -5.83
CA ARG A 126 1.56 -13.20 -5.76
C ARG A 126 1.62 -12.57 -7.16
N LYS A 127 1.25 -11.29 -7.28
CA LYS A 127 1.25 -10.55 -8.55
C LYS A 127 2.60 -9.90 -8.88
N SER A 128 3.48 -9.74 -7.92
CA SER A 128 4.81 -9.17 -8.11
C SER A 128 5.80 -9.75 -7.11
N LEU A 129 7.04 -9.84 -7.54
CA LEU A 129 8.18 -10.23 -6.73
C LEU A 129 9.28 -9.19 -6.93
N SER A 130 9.88 -8.74 -5.85
CA SER A 130 11.00 -7.80 -5.90
C SER A 130 12.04 -8.13 -4.84
N VAL A 131 13.26 -7.74 -5.12
CA VAL A 131 14.37 -7.70 -4.17
C VAL A 131 14.89 -6.28 -4.14
N GLU A 132 15.33 -5.83 -2.99
CA GLU A 132 15.92 -4.50 -2.82
C GLU A 132 17.12 -4.56 -1.88
N HIS A 133 17.98 -3.59 -2.02
CA HIS A 133 19.10 -3.37 -1.14
C HIS A 133 19.30 -1.87 -0.94
N THR A 134 19.53 -1.45 0.28
CA THR A 134 19.94 -0.09 0.61
C THR A 134 21.39 -0.13 1.05
N THR A 135 22.23 0.60 0.35
CA THR A 135 23.66 0.70 0.67
C THR A 135 23.89 1.67 1.83
N ASN A 136 24.94 1.44 2.62
CA ASN A 136 25.31 2.34 3.70
C ASN A 136 25.86 3.69 3.18
N ASN A 137 26.48 3.68 2.01
CA ASN A 137 27.02 4.85 1.32
C ASN A 137 26.39 4.95 -0.06
N ASP A 138 26.32 6.17 -0.61
CA ASP A 138 25.85 6.40 -1.97
C ASP A 138 26.78 5.72 -2.99
N ILE A 139 26.18 5.19 -4.05
CA ILE A 139 26.93 4.57 -5.14
C ILE A 139 27.34 5.67 -6.12
N PRO A 140 28.67 5.89 -6.32
CA PRO A 140 29.15 7.06 -7.05
C PRO A 140 29.07 6.94 -8.58
N SER A 141 28.90 5.75 -9.12
CA SER A 141 28.89 5.52 -10.57
C SER A 141 28.11 4.27 -10.96
N LEU A 142 27.64 4.24 -12.20
CA LEU A 142 26.92 3.12 -12.79
C LEU A 142 27.72 1.81 -12.68
N ASP A 143 29.03 1.85 -12.94
CA ASP A 143 29.89 0.65 -12.90
C ASP A 143 29.88 -0.03 -11.51
N LYS A 144 29.71 0.75 -10.45
CA LYS A 144 29.59 0.23 -9.08
C LYS A 144 28.22 -0.37 -8.79
N CYS A 145 27.21 -0.11 -9.62
CA CYS A 145 25.88 -0.72 -9.50
C CYS A 145 25.82 -2.15 -10.05
N TYR A 146 26.61 -2.48 -11.09
CA TYR A 146 26.53 -3.80 -11.73
C TYR A 146 26.79 -4.99 -10.80
N PRO A 147 27.82 -5.00 -9.94
CA PRO A 147 28.02 -6.12 -9.00
C PRO A 147 26.84 -6.29 -8.02
N LEU A 148 26.25 -5.18 -7.58
CA LEU A 148 25.07 -5.21 -6.72
C LEU A 148 23.86 -5.74 -7.47
N LEU A 149 23.66 -5.30 -8.72
CA LEU A 149 22.58 -5.78 -9.58
C LEU A 149 22.67 -7.29 -9.78
N ALA A 150 23.85 -7.84 -10.06
CA ALA A 150 24.07 -9.28 -10.21
C ALA A 150 23.66 -10.04 -8.92
N THR A 151 24.10 -9.55 -7.77
CA THR A 151 23.71 -10.13 -6.46
C THR A 151 22.20 -10.09 -6.23
N LEU A 152 21.53 -8.99 -6.59
CA LEU A 152 20.08 -8.87 -6.48
C LEU A 152 19.36 -9.78 -7.47
N PHE A 153 19.89 -9.93 -8.66
CA PHE A 153 19.35 -10.83 -9.68
C PHE A 153 19.36 -12.29 -9.22
N ASP A 154 20.47 -12.76 -8.64
CA ASP A 154 20.56 -14.11 -8.08
C ASP A 154 19.57 -14.33 -6.93
N ARG A 155 19.45 -13.35 -6.03
CA ARG A 155 18.43 -13.37 -4.97
C ARG A 155 17.00 -13.39 -5.50
N LEU A 156 16.74 -12.68 -6.61
CA LEU A 156 15.43 -12.68 -7.26
C LEU A 156 15.12 -14.05 -7.84
N HIS A 157 16.08 -14.70 -8.52
CA HIS A 157 15.94 -16.05 -9.06
C HIS A 157 15.67 -17.07 -7.96
N GLN A 158 16.45 -17.09 -6.90
CA GLN A 158 16.19 -17.97 -5.74
C GLN A 158 14.77 -17.83 -5.19
N ARG A 159 14.26 -16.59 -5.14
CA ARG A 159 12.89 -16.34 -4.68
C ARG A 159 11.84 -16.76 -5.70
N LEU A 160 12.13 -16.65 -6.99
CA LEU A 160 11.24 -17.14 -8.08
C LEU A 160 11.14 -18.66 -8.03
N ASP A 161 12.27 -19.36 -7.92
CA ASP A 161 12.32 -20.82 -7.85
C ASP A 161 11.55 -21.34 -6.62
N ALA A 162 11.71 -20.67 -5.48
CA ALA A 162 11.01 -21.00 -4.24
C ALA A 162 9.48 -20.84 -4.33
N LEU A 163 8.97 -20.01 -5.27
CA LEU A 163 7.53 -19.84 -5.46
C LEU A 163 6.88 -21.03 -6.17
N ASN A 164 7.65 -21.85 -6.88
CA ASN A 164 7.16 -22.97 -7.69
C ASN A 164 5.90 -22.63 -8.50
N SER A 165 5.85 -21.41 -9.05
CA SER A 165 4.68 -20.85 -9.71
C SER A 165 4.72 -21.13 -11.21
N LYS A 166 3.60 -21.56 -11.78
CA LYS A 166 3.42 -21.68 -13.24
C LYS A 166 3.20 -20.33 -13.94
N GLN A 167 3.24 -19.22 -13.20
CA GLN A 167 2.99 -17.88 -13.76
C GLN A 167 4.18 -17.43 -14.60
N LYS A 168 3.87 -16.86 -15.76
CA LYS A 168 4.87 -16.22 -16.63
C LYS A 168 5.15 -14.80 -16.13
N ILE A 169 6.40 -14.39 -16.23
CA ILE A 169 6.81 -13.01 -15.98
C ILE A 169 6.32 -12.17 -17.17
N SER A 170 5.53 -11.16 -16.91
CA SER A 170 5.04 -10.23 -17.92
C SER A 170 5.78 -8.91 -17.97
N LYS A 171 6.42 -8.53 -16.84
CA LYS A 171 7.15 -7.26 -16.71
C LYS A 171 8.39 -7.43 -15.85
N CYS A 172 9.46 -6.74 -16.25
CA CYS A 172 10.65 -6.52 -15.44
C CYS A 172 10.81 -5.02 -15.20
N PHE A 173 11.24 -4.61 -14.00
CA PHE A 173 11.50 -3.21 -13.70
C PHE A 173 12.74 -3.03 -12.82
N ILE A 174 13.42 -1.92 -13.03
CA ILE A 174 14.49 -1.41 -12.14
C ILE A 174 13.99 -0.11 -11.51
N LYS A 175 14.23 0.02 -10.21
CA LYS A 175 13.92 1.21 -9.46
C LYS A 175 15.14 1.67 -8.69
N LEU A 176 15.54 2.90 -8.92
CA LEU A 176 16.58 3.57 -8.13
C LEU A 176 15.93 4.52 -7.13
N LYS A 177 16.53 4.61 -5.96
CA LYS A 177 16.23 5.61 -4.95
C LYS A 177 17.50 6.38 -4.66
N LEU A 178 17.48 7.66 -4.95
CA LEU A 178 18.63 8.55 -4.80
C LEU A 178 18.78 9.01 -3.34
N ALA A 179 19.90 9.68 -3.03
CA ALA A 179 20.21 10.20 -1.69
C ALA A 179 19.19 11.22 -1.18
N ASP A 180 18.59 12.02 -2.07
CA ASP A 180 17.52 12.97 -1.79
C ASP A 180 16.14 12.31 -1.67
N PHE A 181 16.07 10.97 -1.65
CA PHE A 181 14.85 10.15 -1.61
C PHE A 181 14.00 10.20 -2.89
N THR A 182 14.41 10.91 -3.93
CA THR A 182 13.74 10.81 -5.23
C THR A 182 13.84 9.39 -5.77
N LYS A 183 12.87 9.01 -6.58
CA LYS A 183 12.75 7.65 -7.11
C LYS A 183 12.57 7.72 -8.61
N THR A 184 13.40 6.99 -9.32
CA THR A 184 13.24 6.73 -10.74
C THR A 184 12.90 5.26 -10.96
N THR A 185 12.09 4.97 -11.96
CA THR A 185 11.68 3.60 -12.28
C THR A 185 11.56 3.46 -13.79
N ILE A 186 12.14 2.40 -14.32
CA ILE A 186 11.97 1.97 -15.69
C ILE A 186 11.42 0.55 -15.73
N GLU A 187 10.50 0.26 -16.64
CA GLU A 187 9.94 -1.07 -16.82
C GLU A 187 9.98 -1.51 -18.28
N SER A 188 10.11 -2.81 -18.49
CA SER A 188 9.92 -3.46 -19.78
C SER A 188 8.89 -4.56 -19.68
N SER A 189 8.04 -4.67 -20.70
CA SER A 189 6.92 -5.63 -20.75
C SER A 189 7.16 -6.69 -21.81
N ASN A 190 6.52 -7.86 -21.63
CA ASN A 190 6.60 -8.99 -22.55
C ASN A 190 8.03 -9.48 -22.81
N VAL A 191 8.81 -9.54 -21.72
CA VAL A 191 10.25 -9.85 -21.77
C VAL A 191 10.54 -11.17 -21.04
N GLU A 192 11.62 -11.81 -21.49
CA GLU A 192 12.27 -12.87 -20.74
C GLU A 192 13.23 -12.24 -19.71
N LEU A 193 13.12 -12.68 -18.46
CA LEU A 193 13.97 -12.15 -17.38
C LEU A 193 15.40 -12.62 -17.58
N SER A 194 16.33 -11.71 -17.78
CA SER A 194 17.77 -11.97 -17.90
C SER A 194 18.58 -10.87 -17.22
N LEU A 195 19.80 -11.20 -16.80
CA LEU A 195 20.71 -10.21 -16.22
C LEU A 195 21.01 -9.10 -17.21
N ASN A 196 21.22 -9.42 -18.48
CA ASN A 196 21.48 -8.46 -19.55
C ASN A 196 20.33 -7.44 -19.70
N LEU A 197 19.06 -7.90 -19.64
CA LEU A 197 17.91 -7.00 -19.62
C LEU A 197 17.95 -6.06 -18.42
N CYS A 198 18.26 -6.58 -17.24
CA CYS A 198 18.34 -5.77 -16.02
C CYS A 198 19.49 -4.73 -16.13
N GLU A 199 20.61 -5.09 -16.72
CA GLU A 199 21.74 -4.17 -16.97
C GLU A 199 21.37 -3.05 -17.95
N GLN A 200 20.65 -3.39 -19.03
CA GLN A 200 20.12 -2.39 -19.97
C GLN A 200 19.16 -1.41 -19.27
N LEU A 201 18.19 -1.92 -18.52
CA LEU A 201 17.26 -1.08 -17.77
C LEU A 201 17.97 -0.25 -16.70
N LEU A 202 18.99 -0.80 -16.04
CA LEU A 202 19.79 -0.03 -15.08
C LEU A 202 20.51 1.14 -15.77
N LYS A 203 21.09 0.91 -16.95
CA LYS A 203 21.78 1.95 -17.73
C LYS A 203 20.82 3.06 -18.18
N GLU A 204 19.59 2.70 -18.54
CA GLU A 204 18.58 3.68 -18.98
C GLU A 204 18.01 4.51 -17.83
N VAL A 205 17.97 3.97 -16.63
CA VAL A 205 17.36 4.65 -15.45
C VAL A 205 18.38 5.45 -14.65
N TRP A 206 19.69 5.19 -14.84
CA TRP A 206 20.80 5.90 -14.20
C TRP A 206 20.98 7.30 -14.79
#